data_aa25759fea39cfd7690d683a8ad27fd7
#
_entry.id   aa25759fea39cfd7690d683a8ad27fd7
#
_cell.length_a   1.000
_cell.length_b   1.000
_cell.length_c   1.000
_cell.angle_alpha   90.00
_cell.angle_beta   90.00
_cell.angle_gamma   90.00
#
_symmetry.space_group_name_H-M   'P 1'
#
loop_
_entity.id
_entity.type
_entity.pdbx_description
1 polymer ?
#
loop_
_entity_poly.entity_id
_entity_poly.type
_entity_poly.pdbx_seq_one_letter_code
_entity_poly.pdbx_strand_id
1 'polypeptide(L)'
;MTIGVISAMDSEHRQLAERLQEKKVADYGNLHYVEGMFGSNRVILTQCGIGKVNAAVEATELIRRFAPDCIVSTGVAGGIDACLKVTDVVASDSLAYHDVWCGDGNEYGQVQGLPAVYKGCAPLLEHALSLNKTGLESRIHSGLICTGDRFITNRTELDAIKRCFPAGLAVDMESAAIAQTCYLYGVPFLSFRIISDTPVSYTHLRAHETSQDL
;
A
#
# COMPACT_ATOMS: atom_id res chain seq x y z
N MET A 1 7.33 17.76 8.71
CA MET A 1 6.58 16.56 9.12
C MET A 1 7.54 15.38 9.20
N THR A 2 7.23 14.39 10.06
CA THR A 2 7.88 13.07 10.04
C THR A 2 6.96 12.08 9.33
N ILE A 3 7.43 11.52 8.24
CA ILE A 3 6.65 10.61 7.38
C ILE A 3 7.27 9.21 7.48
N GLY A 4 6.49 8.24 7.93
CA GLY A 4 6.86 6.83 7.83
C GLY A 4 6.54 6.32 6.42
N VAL A 5 7.49 5.64 5.79
CA VAL A 5 7.28 5.04 4.46
C VAL A 5 7.60 3.56 4.55
N ILE A 6 6.62 2.73 4.17
CA ILE A 6 6.73 1.26 4.20
C ILE A 6 6.62 0.73 2.77
N SER A 7 7.62 -0.04 2.34
CA SER A 7 7.61 -0.84 1.12
C SER A 7 7.70 -2.33 1.45
N ALA A 8 7.21 -3.20 0.56
CA ALA A 8 7.28 -4.64 0.78
C ALA A 8 8.58 -5.26 0.25
N MET A 9 9.11 -4.74 -0.86
CA MET A 9 10.23 -5.32 -1.60
C MET A 9 11.48 -4.44 -1.59
N ASP A 10 12.64 -5.09 -1.71
CA ASP A 10 13.95 -4.45 -1.71
C ASP A 10 14.15 -3.45 -2.87
N SER A 11 13.63 -3.78 -4.06
CA SER A 11 13.73 -2.88 -5.23
C SER A 11 13.01 -1.56 -5.00
N GLU A 12 11.80 -1.59 -4.41
CA GLU A 12 11.01 -0.41 -4.06
C GLU A 12 11.74 0.43 -2.99
N HIS A 13 12.25 -0.25 -1.97
CA HIS A 13 12.97 0.38 -0.86
C HIS A 13 14.21 1.14 -1.34
N ARG A 14 15.05 0.52 -2.20
CA ARG A 14 16.29 1.14 -2.69
C ARG A 14 16.05 2.41 -3.47
N GLN A 15 15.11 2.42 -4.40
CA GLN A 15 14.80 3.60 -5.22
C GLN A 15 14.37 4.80 -4.37
N LEU A 16 13.59 4.55 -3.31
CA LEU A 16 13.19 5.61 -2.38
C LEU A 16 14.36 6.08 -1.51
N ALA A 17 15.16 5.14 -1.01
CA ALA A 17 16.33 5.45 -0.18
C ALA A 17 17.36 6.31 -0.93
N GLU A 18 17.54 6.12 -2.23
CA GLU A 18 18.44 6.93 -3.05
C GLU A 18 18.03 8.40 -3.11
N ARG A 19 16.75 8.71 -2.98
CA ARG A 19 16.22 10.06 -3.03
C ARG A 19 16.33 10.84 -1.72
N LEU A 20 16.66 10.16 -0.62
CA LEU A 20 16.81 10.80 0.69
C LEU A 20 18.17 11.49 0.82
N GLN A 21 18.18 12.65 1.45
CA GLN A 21 19.38 13.38 1.87
C GLN A 21 19.66 13.13 3.36
N GLU A 22 20.89 13.37 3.81
CA GLU A 22 21.30 13.26 5.22
C GLU A 22 20.97 11.88 5.83
N LYS A 23 21.20 10.82 5.09
CA LYS A 23 20.79 9.46 5.45
C LYS A 23 21.48 8.94 6.70
N LYS A 24 20.71 8.30 7.57
CA LYS A 24 21.18 7.49 8.71
C LYS A 24 20.48 6.14 8.67
N VAL A 25 21.21 5.08 8.97
CA VAL A 25 20.67 3.72 9.08
C VAL A 25 20.53 3.39 10.57
N ALA A 26 19.41 2.79 10.95
CA ALA A 26 19.14 2.31 12.29
C ALA A 26 18.57 0.90 12.23
N ASP A 27 19.26 -0.05 12.90
CA ASP A 27 18.88 -1.46 12.94
C ASP A 27 18.36 -1.83 14.33
N TYR A 28 17.22 -2.54 14.36
CA TYR A 28 16.61 -3.05 15.58
C TYR A 28 16.24 -4.52 15.41
N GLY A 29 17.19 -5.41 15.73
CA GLY A 29 17.08 -6.83 15.41
C GLY A 29 17.10 -7.05 13.89
N ASN A 30 16.03 -7.62 13.35
CA ASN A 30 15.87 -7.83 11.90
C ASN A 30 15.13 -6.69 11.18
N LEU A 31 14.83 -5.60 11.88
CA LEU A 31 14.13 -4.45 11.31
C LEU A 31 15.14 -3.37 10.94
N HIS A 32 15.07 -2.88 9.72
CA HIS A 32 16.02 -1.93 9.14
C HIS A 32 15.32 -0.64 8.74
N TYR A 33 15.85 0.48 9.22
CA TYR A 33 15.29 1.81 8.92
C TYR A 33 16.33 2.69 8.25
N VAL A 34 15.92 3.40 7.22
CA VAL A 34 16.69 4.49 6.62
C VAL A 34 15.98 5.79 6.96
N GLU A 35 16.57 6.57 7.84
CA GLU A 35 16.11 7.92 8.17
C GLU A 35 16.81 8.93 7.27
N GLY A 36 16.09 9.92 6.76
CA GLY A 36 16.68 10.97 5.94
C GLY A 36 15.72 12.13 5.71
N MET A 37 16.15 13.10 4.92
CA MET A 37 15.35 14.25 4.53
C MET A 37 14.89 14.14 3.08
N PHE A 38 13.62 14.46 2.83
CA PHE A 38 13.07 14.69 1.51
C PHE A 38 12.39 16.06 1.48
N GLY A 39 13.03 17.02 0.85
CA GLY A 39 12.63 18.42 0.99
C GLY A 39 12.73 18.88 2.47
N SER A 40 11.63 19.41 2.99
CA SER A 40 11.54 19.83 4.42
C SER A 40 11.03 18.73 5.35
N ASN A 41 10.74 17.53 4.84
CA ASN A 41 10.18 16.45 5.63
C ASN A 41 11.27 15.45 6.06
N ARG A 42 11.19 15.02 7.32
CA ARG A 42 11.93 13.85 7.81
C ARG A 42 11.20 12.59 7.36
N VAL A 43 11.90 11.70 6.71
CA VAL A 43 11.36 10.42 6.22
C VAL A 43 12.03 9.27 6.96
N ILE A 44 11.23 8.34 7.43
CA ILE A 44 11.65 7.07 7.99
C ILE A 44 11.20 5.99 7.02
N LEU A 45 12.12 5.46 6.27
CA LEU A 45 11.87 4.44 5.26
C LEU A 45 12.22 3.05 5.82
N THR A 46 11.34 2.09 5.62
CA THR A 46 11.55 0.69 6.04
C THR A 46 10.97 -0.28 5.03
N GLN A 47 11.49 -1.51 5.06
CA GLN A 47 11.00 -2.62 4.26
C GLN A 47 10.37 -3.66 5.18
N CYS A 48 9.06 -3.92 5.01
CA CYS A 48 8.36 -4.87 5.87
C CYS A 48 8.47 -6.34 5.44
N GLY A 49 8.77 -6.61 4.17
CA GLY A 49 8.57 -7.93 3.58
C GLY A 49 7.10 -8.18 3.20
N ILE A 50 6.82 -9.37 2.65
CA ILE A 50 5.52 -9.72 2.07
C ILE A 50 4.55 -10.22 3.14
N GLY A 51 3.28 -9.80 3.03
CA GLY A 51 2.16 -10.35 3.78
C GLY A 51 1.76 -9.56 5.03
N LYS A 52 0.54 -9.83 5.49
CA LYS A 52 -0.17 -9.05 6.52
C LYS A 52 0.57 -8.98 7.85
N VAL A 53 1.16 -10.09 8.30
CA VAL A 53 1.86 -10.14 9.60
C VAL A 53 3.11 -9.27 9.56
N ASN A 54 3.94 -9.41 8.53
CA ASN A 54 5.16 -8.61 8.34
C ASN A 54 4.81 -7.11 8.30
N ALA A 55 3.79 -6.76 7.50
CA ALA A 55 3.30 -5.39 7.36
C ALA A 55 2.81 -4.78 8.68
N ALA A 56 2.05 -5.55 9.49
CA ALA A 56 1.53 -5.09 10.77
C ALA A 56 2.64 -4.93 11.83
N VAL A 57 3.59 -5.86 11.89
CA VAL A 57 4.74 -5.78 12.80
C VAL A 57 5.57 -4.55 12.49
N GLU A 58 5.92 -4.35 11.21
CA GLU A 58 6.75 -3.22 10.79
C GLU A 58 6.05 -1.87 11.04
N ALA A 59 4.76 -1.76 10.69
CA ALA A 59 3.99 -0.55 10.97
C ALA A 59 3.92 -0.24 12.47
N THR A 60 3.76 -1.27 13.31
CA THR A 60 3.74 -1.13 14.78
C THR A 60 5.07 -0.59 15.30
N GLU A 61 6.19 -1.20 14.89
CA GLU A 61 7.52 -0.79 15.36
C GLU A 61 7.90 0.60 14.84
N LEU A 62 7.57 0.93 13.58
CA LEU A 62 7.77 2.26 13.03
C LEU A 62 7.00 3.32 13.82
N ILE A 63 5.72 3.09 14.14
CA ILE A 63 4.89 4.01 14.94
C ILE A 63 5.50 4.20 16.33
N ARG A 64 5.84 3.11 17.01
CA ARG A 64 6.32 3.15 18.39
C ARG A 64 7.69 3.80 18.54
N ARG A 65 8.56 3.65 17.53
CA ARG A 65 9.95 4.15 17.59
C ARG A 65 10.07 5.60 17.15
N PHE A 66 9.32 5.97 16.12
CA PHE A 66 9.56 7.24 15.43
C PHE A 66 8.39 8.23 15.53
N ALA A 67 7.22 7.79 16.04
CA ALA A 67 6.01 8.60 16.19
C ALA A 67 5.72 9.47 14.94
N PRO A 68 5.57 8.89 13.74
CA PRO A 68 5.37 9.65 12.51
C PRO A 68 4.04 10.39 12.52
N ASP A 69 4.00 11.55 11.85
CA ASP A 69 2.76 12.32 11.64
C ASP A 69 1.79 11.61 10.70
N CYS A 70 2.32 10.79 9.80
CA CYS A 70 1.53 9.91 8.92
C CYS A 70 2.40 8.75 8.42
N ILE A 71 1.74 7.69 7.93
CA ILE A 71 2.39 6.58 7.24
C ILE A 71 1.91 6.54 5.78
N VAL A 72 2.85 6.31 4.87
CA VAL A 72 2.62 6.02 3.47
C VAL A 72 3.15 4.61 3.17
N SER A 73 2.33 3.78 2.55
CA SER A 73 2.79 2.53 1.96
C SER A 73 2.91 2.68 0.46
N THR A 74 3.96 2.13 -0.13
CA THR A 74 4.17 2.15 -1.58
C THR A 74 4.61 0.78 -2.07
N GLY A 75 4.26 0.46 -3.31
CA GLY A 75 4.60 -0.81 -3.94
C GLY A 75 3.76 -1.08 -5.19
N VAL A 76 3.88 -2.30 -5.71
CA VAL A 76 3.09 -2.77 -6.84
C VAL A 76 1.82 -3.50 -6.38
N ALA A 77 0.84 -3.61 -7.27
CA ALA A 77 -0.39 -4.37 -7.04
C ALA A 77 -0.97 -4.87 -8.36
N GLY A 78 -1.73 -5.97 -8.30
CA GLY A 78 -2.56 -6.41 -9.41
C GLY A 78 -3.80 -5.51 -9.56
N GLY A 79 -4.07 -5.02 -10.77
CA GLY A 79 -5.31 -4.32 -11.09
C GLY A 79 -6.48 -5.31 -11.20
N ILE A 80 -7.64 -4.97 -10.62
CA ILE A 80 -8.87 -5.80 -10.73
C ILE A 80 -10.00 -5.12 -11.46
N ASP A 81 -9.84 -3.86 -11.83
CA ASP A 81 -10.84 -3.09 -12.59
C ASP A 81 -10.34 -2.81 -14.01
N ALA A 82 -11.27 -2.89 -14.98
CA ALA A 82 -10.96 -2.67 -16.39
C ALA A 82 -10.61 -1.20 -16.73
N CYS A 83 -10.87 -0.25 -15.83
CA CYS A 83 -10.51 1.15 -16.03
C CYS A 83 -9.01 1.42 -15.87
N LEU A 84 -8.27 0.47 -15.27
CA LEU A 84 -6.84 0.61 -14.99
C LEU A 84 -5.97 0.11 -16.14
N LYS A 85 -4.83 0.77 -16.28
CA LYS A 85 -3.74 0.37 -17.18
C LYS A 85 -2.52 0.00 -16.35
N VAL A 86 -1.66 -0.85 -16.90
CA VAL A 86 -0.32 -1.08 -16.34
C VAL A 86 0.39 0.27 -16.23
N THR A 87 1.11 0.49 -15.14
CA THR A 87 1.75 1.73 -14.70
C THR A 87 0.82 2.80 -14.11
N ASP A 88 -0.51 2.67 -14.22
CA ASP A 88 -1.39 3.53 -13.43
C ASP A 88 -1.15 3.35 -11.93
N VAL A 89 -1.47 4.37 -11.14
CA VAL A 89 -1.32 4.34 -9.69
C VAL A 89 -2.70 4.35 -9.04
N VAL A 90 -2.93 3.46 -8.08
CA VAL A 90 -4.09 3.53 -7.19
C VAL A 90 -3.66 4.12 -5.86
N ALA A 91 -4.19 5.28 -5.49
CA ALA A 91 -4.10 5.87 -4.16
C ALA A 91 -5.36 5.47 -3.37
N SER A 92 -5.17 4.88 -2.20
CA SER A 92 -6.27 4.30 -1.42
C SER A 92 -7.20 5.37 -0.84
N ASP A 93 -8.45 5.44 -1.29
CA ASP A 93 -9.49 6.12 -0.50
C ASP A 93 -10.01 5.20 0.60
N SER A 94 -9.89 3.91 0.38
CA SER A 94 -10.34 2.86 1.29
C SER A 94 -9.53 1.57 1.11
N LEU A 95 -9.52 0.75 2.16
CA LEU A 95 -8.78 -0.52 2.21
C LEU A 95 -9.63 -1.57 2.93
N ALA A 96 -9.64 -2.81 2.41
CA ALA A 96 -10.38 -3.93 3.00
C ALA A 96 -9.59 -5.23 2.84
N TYR A 97 -9.86 -6.21 3.72
CA TYR A 97 -9.33 -7.56 3.51
C TYR A 97 -10.22 -8.36 2.57
N HIS A 98 -9.64 -9.02 1.59
CA HIS A 98 -10.40 -9.91 0.70
C HIS A 98 -10.37 -11.39 1.13
N ASP A 99 -9.67 -11.71 2.22
CA ASP A 99 -9.45 -13.08 2.70
C ASP A 99 -9.88 -13.28 4.18
N VAL A 100 -10.63 -12.32 4.76
CA VAL A 100 -11.10 -12.39 6.15
C VAL A 100 -12.59 -12.70 6.17
N TRP A 101 -12.98 -13.68 7.02
CA TRP A 101 -14.35 -13.99 7.36
C TRP A 101 -14.46 -14.38 8.83
N CYS A 102 -15.18 -13.58 9.60
CA CYS A 102 -15.39 -13.79 11.05
C CYS A 102 -16.79 -14.35 11.41
N GLY A 103 -17.50 -14.94 10.42
CA GLY A 103 -18.82 -15.53 10.65
C GLY A 103 -19.98 -14.55 10.52
N ASP A 104 -21.19 -15.08 10.73
CA ASP A 104 -22.43 -14.34 10.61
C ASP A 104 -22.48 -13.15 11.57
N GLY A 105 -23.05 -12.04 11.10
CA GLY A 105 -23.09 -10.77 11.83
C GLY A 105 -21.91 -9.83 11.54
N ASN A 106 -20.90 -10.29 10.75
CA ASN A 106 -19.82 -9.48 10.25
C ASN A 106 -19.93 -9.34 8.72
N GLU A 107 -19.42 -8.24 8.18
CA GLU A 107 -19.26 -8.09 6.74
C GLU A 107 -18.07 -8.94 6.22
N TYR A 108 -18.10 -9.36 4.96
CA TYR A 108 -16.95 -10.02 4.35
C TYR A 108 -15.76 -9.04 4.29
N GLY A 109 -14.60 -9.50 4.74
CA GLY A 109 -13.41 -8.66 4.93
C GLY A 109 -13.29 -8.01 6.31
N GLN A 110 -14.33 -8.11 7.15
CA GLN A 110 -14.33 -7.51 8.48
C GLN A 110 -13.67 -8.43 9.52
N VAL A 111 -12.68 -7.88 10.24
CA VAL A 111 -12.24 -8.44 11.51
C VAL A 111 -13.26 -8.06 12.57
N GLN A 112 -13.78 -9.02 13.33
CA GLN A 112 -14.82 -8.78 14.33
C GLN A 112 -14.41 -7.67 15.31
N GLY A 113 -15.32 -6.71 15.52
CA GLY A 113 -15.08 -5.56 16.39
C GLY A 113 -14.27 -4.41 15.77
N LEU A 114 -13.85 -4.55 14.53
CA LEU A 114 -13.14 -3.52 13.78
C LEU A 114 -13.95 -3.09 12.53
N PRO A 115 -13.61 -1.96 11.89
CA PRO A 115 -14.24 -1.56 10.63
C PRO A 115 -14.05 -2.61 9.53
N ALA A 116 -15.06 -2.83 8.70
CA ALA A 116 -14.93 -3.67 7.50
C ALA A 116 -14.05 -3.00 6.43
N VAL A 117 -14.01 -1.65 6.45
CA VAL A 117 -13.23 -0.84 5.51
C VAL A 117 -12.50 0.25 6.27
N TYR A 118 -11.19 0.33 6.10
CA TYR A 118 -10.34 1.40 6.62
C TYR A 118 -10.27 2.55 5.62
N LYS A 119 -10.28 3.79 6.09
CA LYS A 119 -10.25 4.98 5.23
C LYS A 119 -8.83 5.50 5.05
N GLY A 120 -8.47 5.83 3.81
CA GLY A 120 -7.26 6.57 3.51
C GLY A 120 -7.31 8.00 4.03
N CYS A 121 -6.16 8.58 4.28
CA CYS A 121 -6.03 9.96 4.74
C CYS A 121 -6.45 10.94 3.63
N ALA A 122 -7.61 11.59 3.78
CA ALA A 122 -8.19 12.45 2.75
C ALA A 122 -7.26 13.60 2.30
N PRO A 123 -6.59 14.36 3.19
CA PRO A 123 -5.66 15.42 2.77
C PRO A 123 -4.49 14.91 1.92
N LEU A 124 -3.93 13.74 2.24
CA LEU A 124 -2.85 13.13 1.45
C LEU A 124 -3.37 12.67 0.08
N LEU A 125 -4.57 12.08 0.04
CA LEU A 125 -5.23 11.63 -1.18
C LEU A 125 -5.53 12.81 -2.11
N GLU A 126 -6.10 13.90 -1.61
CA GLU A 126 -6.38 15.11 -2.39
C GLU A 126 -5.09 15.68 -3.01
N HIS A 127 -4.01 15.73 -2.23
CA HIS A 127 -2.72 16.16 -2.73
C HIS A 127 -2.22 15.24 -3.84
N ALA A 128 -2.26 13.93 -3.66
CA ALA A 128 -1.86 12.95 -4.68
C ALA A 128 -2.66 13.12 -5.97
N LEU A 129 -3.97 13.24 -5.89
CA LEU A 129 -4.84 13.41 -7.07
C LEU A 129 -4.59 14.73 -7.80
N SER A 130 -4.13 15.76 -7.11
CA SER A 130 -3.76 17.04 -7.72
C SER A 130 -2.60 16.91 -8.71
N LEU A 131 -1.73 15.91 -8.54
CA LEU A 131 -0.60 15.63 -9.42
C LEU A 131 -1.04 15.21 -10.82
N ASN A 132 -2.25 14.66 -11.01
CA ASN A 132 -2.79 14.37 -12.34
C ASN A 132 -2.85 15.61 -13.25
N LYS A 133 -2.86 16.82 -12.68
CA LYS A 133 -2.86 18.09 -13.43
C LYS A 133 -1.48 18.49 -13.93
N THR A 134 -0.42 17.81 -13.51
CA THR A 134 0.97 18.15 -13.86
C THR A 134 1.47 17.46 -15.13
N GLY A 135 0.61 16.69 -15.83
CA GLY A 135 0.96 16.01 -17.08
C GLY A 135 1.75 14.73 -16.88
N LEU A 136 1.54 14.02 -15.77
CA LEU A 136 2.09 12.68 -15.55
C LEU A 136 1.63 11.73 -16.67
N GLU A 137 2.51 10.86 -17.14
CA GLU A 137 2.18 9.80 -18.11
C GLU A 137 1.22 8.78 -17.49
N SER A 138 1.47 8.41 -16.22
CA SER A 138 0.64 7.50 -15.45
C SER A 138 -0.44 8.26 -14.68
N ARG A 139 -1.66 7.73 -14.70
CA ARG A 139 -2.79 8.33 -13.99
C ARG A 139 -2.87 7.83 -12.56
N ILE A 140 -3.14 8.74 -11.62
CA ILE A 140 -3.46 8.41 -10.24
C ILE A 140 -4.97 8.30 -10.09
N HIS A 141 -5.45 7.11 -9.71
CA HIS A 141 -6.84 6.81 -9.42
C HIS A 141 -7.05 6.77 -7.90
N SER A 142 -8.22 7.23 -7.45
CA SER A 142 -8.68 7.02 -6.07
C SER A 142 -9.54 5.77 -6.03
N GLY A 143 -9.31 4.87 -5.08
CA GLY A 143 -10.16 3.69 -4.96
C GLY A 143 -9.80 2.72 -3.86
N LEU A 144 -10.62 1.65 -3.78
CA LEU A 144 -10.47 0.58 -2.82
C LEU A 144 -9.33 -0.36 -3.22
N ILE A 145 -8.39 -0.57 -2.28
CA ILE A 145 -7.36 -1.61 -2.36
C ILE A 145 -7.79 -2.79 -1.50
N CYS A 146 -7.80 -4.00 -2.09
CA CYS A 146 -8.19 -5.25 -1.44
C CYS A 146 -6.94 -6.04 -1.07
N THR A 147 -6.72 -6.33 0.22
CA THR A 147 -5.53 -6.98 0.74
C THR A 147 -5.82 -8.42 1.21
N GLY A 148 -4.90 -9.34 0.95
CA GLY A 148 -4.95 -10.71 1.50
C GLY A 148 -3.62 -11.45 1.36
N ASP A 149 -3.39 -12.48 2.17
CA ASP A 149 -2.16 -13.29 2.15
C ASP A 149 -2.18 -14.32 1.01
N ARG A 150 -2.51 -13.84 -0.21
CA ARG A 150 -2.50 -14.65 -1.43
C ARG A 150 -1.97 -13.83 -2.60
N PHE A 151 -1.00 -14.40 -3.30
CA PHE A 151 -0.56 -13.88 -4.59
C PHE A 151 -1.58 -14.31 -5.67
N ILE A 152 -2.38 -13.36 -6.16
CA ILE A 152 -3.47 -13.62 -7.12
C ILE A 152 -2.87 -13.71 -8.53
N THR A 153 -3.03 -14.86 -9.18
CA THR A 153 -2.41 -15.15 -10.48
C THR A 153 -3.38 -15.48 -11.59
N ASN A 154 -4.68 -15.53 -11.30
CA ASN A 154 -5.66 -15.95 -12.30
C ASN A 154 -6.96 -15.13 -12.22
N ARG A 155 -7.64 -15.07 -13.35
CA ARG A 155 -8.86 -14.28 -13.50
C ARG A 155 -10.02 -14.75 -12.60
N THR A 156 -10.11 -16.04 -12.33
CA THR A 156 -11.20 -16.59 -11.49
C THR A 156 -11.12 -16.04 -10.07
N GLU A 157 -9.92 -15.92 -9.52
CA GLU A 157 -9.70 -15.33 -8.19
C GLU A 157 -9.98 -13.84 -8.21
N LEU A 158 -9.52 -13.10 -9.23
CA LEU A 158 -9.82 -11.67 -9.40
C LEU A 158 -11.33 -11.42 -9.46
N ASP A 159 -12.05 -12.22 -10.29
CA ASP A 159 -13.51 -12.11 -10.42
C ASP A 159 -14.24 -12.45 -9.10
N ALA A 160 -13.69 -13.37 -8.30
CA ALA A 160 -14.23 -13.68 -6.98
C ALA A 160 -14.08 -12.48 -6.01
N ILE A 161 -12.90 -11.88 -5.99
CA ILE A 161 -12.65 -10.66 -5.19
C ILE A 161 -13.55 -9.51 -5.67
N LYS A 162 -13.65 -9.29 -6.98
CA LYS A 162 -14.48 -8.22 -7.55
C LYS A 162 -15.97 -8.40 -7.25
N ARG A 163 -16.47 -9.64 -7.14
CA ARG A 163 -17.86 -9.91 -6.70
C ARG A 163 -18.09 -9.50 -5.24
N CYS A 164 -17.13 -9.76 -4.35
CA CYS A 164 -17.22 -9.37 -2.95
C CYS A 164 -16.99 -7.86 -2.76
N PHE A 165 -16.13 -7.28 -3.58
CA PHE A 165 -15.72 -5.87 -3.53
C PHE A 165 -15.91 -5.18 -4.89
N PRO A 166 -17.16 -4.86 -5.30
CA PRO A 166 -17.43 -4.27 -6.62
C PRO A 166 -16.68 -2.96 -6.89
N ALA A 167 -16.38 -2.18 -5.83
CA ALA A 167 -15.60 -0.94 -5.92
C ALA A 167 -14.07 -1.17 -5.91
N GLY A 168 -13.60 -2.42 -5.73
CA GLY A 168 -12.17 -2.74 -5.68
C GLY A 168 -11.46 -2.37 -6.97
N LEU A 169 -10.33 -1.67 -6.88
CA LEU A 169 -9.48 -1.30 -7.99
C LEU A 169 -8.22 -2.16 -8.08
N ALA A 170 -7.60 -2.47 -6.95
CA ALA A 170 -6.35 -3.21 -6.91
C ALA A 170 -6.32 -4.26 -5.79
N VAL A 171 -5.45 -5.26 -5.94
CA VAL A 171 -5.16 -6.28 -4.93
C VAL A 171 -3.69 -6.26 -4.55
N ASP A 172 -3.42 -6.37 -3.25
CA ASP A 172 -2.08 -6.48 -2.68
C ASP A 172 -2.04 -7.42 -1.46
N MET A 173 -0.91 -7.46 -0.75
CA MET A 173 -0.75 -8.34 0.39
C MET A 173 -0.48 -7.60 1.72
N GLU A 174 -0.40 -6.27 1.76
CA GLU A 174 0.06 -5.49 2.93
C GLU A 174 -0.86 -4.35 3.35
N SER A 175 -1.45 -3.62 2.39
CA SER A 175 -2.05 -2.30 2.64
C SER A 175 -3.10 -2.27 3.73
N ALA A 176 -4.04 -3.22 3.77
CA ALA A 176 -5.08 -3.22 4.79
C ALA A 176 -4.53 -3.57 6.19
N ALA A 177 -3.44 -4.37 6.27
CA ALA A 177 -2.80 -4.67 7.55
C ALA A 177 -2.09 -3.45 8.14
N ILE A 178 -1.42 -2.65 7.30
CA ILE A 178 -0.85 -1.36 7.71
C ILE A 178 -1.98 -0.40 8.09
N ALA A 179 -3.05 -0.32 7.29
CA ALA A 179 -4.20 0.54 7.57
C ALA A 179 -4.89 0.20 8.91
N GLN A 180 -5.08 -1.09 9.19
CA GLN A 180 -5.62 -1.55 10.49
C GLN A 180 -4.71 -1.15 11.64
N THR A 181 -3.40 -1.34 11.50
CA THR A 181 -2.42 -0.93 12.51
C THR A 181 -2.50 0.58 12.74
N CYS A 182 -2.48 1.37 11.66
CA CYS A 182 -2.60 2.82 11.75
C CYS A 182 -3.93 3.27 12.39
N TYR A 183 -5.04 2.60 12.07
CA TYR A 183 -6.34 2.84 12.70
C TYR A 183 -6.29 2.62 14.22
N LEU A 184 -5.69 1.50 14.67
CA LEU A 184 -5.57 1.17 16.09
C LEU A 184 -4.68 2.15 16.86
N TYR A 185 -3.69 2.74 16.21
CA TYR A 185 -2.78 3.73 16.78
C TYR A 185 -3.21 5.19 16.55
N GLY A 186 -4.26 5.44 15.76
CA GLY A 186 -4.72 6.79 15.42
C GLY A 186 -3.77 7.58 14.52
N VAL A 187 -2.98 6.88 13.68
CA VAL A 187 -2.01 7.49 12.76
C VAL A 187 -2.64 7.60 11.35
N PRO A 188 -2.61 8.76 10.70
CA PRO A 188 -3.05 8.91 9.32
C PRO A 188 -2.28 8.01 8.35
N PHE A 189 -3.00 7.38 7.40
CA PHE A 189 -2.42 6.41 6.46
C PHE A 189 -2.90 6.63 5.03
N LEU A 190 -2.01 6.41 4.06
CA LEU A 190 -2.34 6.32 2.64
C LEU A 190 -1.48 5.23 1.97
N SER A 191 -2.08 4.42 1.10
CA SER A 191 -1.36 3.48 0.26
C SER A 191 -1.35 3.94 -1.19
N PHE A 192 -0.20 3.81 -1.84
CA PHE A 192 0.00 3.97 -3.27
C PHE A 192 0.40 2.62 -3.87
N ARG A 193 -0.29 2.20 -4.92
CA ARG A 193 0.02 0.97 -5.64
C ARG A 193 0.13 1.22 -7.12
N ILE A 194 1.29 0.90 -7.68
CA ILE A 194 1.53 0.92 -9.12
C ILE A 194 0.97 -0.38 -9.68
N ILE A 195 0.16 -0.29 -10.72
CA ILE A 195 -0.45 -1.46 -11.33
C ILE A 195 0.57 -2.19 -12.21
N SER A 196 0.91 -3.43 -11.80
CA SER A 196 1.86 -4.29 -12.50
C SER A 196 1.21 -5.11 -13.62
N ASP A 197 -0.06 -5.46 -13.45
CA ASP A 197 -0.84 -6.30 -14.36
C ASP A 197 -2.33 -5.99 -14.25
N THR A 198 -3.08 -6.28 -15.30
CA THR A 198 -4.52 -6.02 -15.34
C THR A 198 -5.27 -7.22 -15.92
N PRO A 199 -6.60 -7.36 -15.67
CA PRO A 199 -7.39 -8.47 -16.22
C PRO A 199 -7.41 -8.54 -17.75
N VAL A 200 -7.08 -7.45 -18.41
CA VAL A 200 -7.09 -7.33 -19.88
C VAL A 200 -5.74 -7.71 -20.49
N SER A 201 -4.64 -7.46 -19.77
CA SER A 201 -3.29 -7.79 -20.21
C SER A 201 -2.73 -8.94 -19.38
N TYR A 202 -2.84 -10.17 -19.86
CA TYR A 202 -2.20 -11.36 -19.26
C TYR A 202 -0.66 -11.39 -19.48
N THR A 203 -0.03 -10.25 -19.64
CA THR A 203 1.42 -10.17 -19.57
C THR A 203 1.79 -9.95 -18.12
N HIS A 204 2.10 -11.02 -17.41
CA HIS A 204 2.76 -10.96 -16.12
C HIS A 204 4.12 -10.28 -16.29
N LEU A 205 4.13 -8.97 -16.15
CA LEU A 205 5.35 -8.28 -15.75
C LEU A 205 5.67 -8.80 -14.35
N ARG A 206 6.75 -9.52 -14.22
CA ARG A 206 7.23 -9.94 -12.89
C ARG A 206 7.43 -8.66 -12.09
N ALA A 207 7.03 -8.67 -10.81
CA ALA A 207 7.15 -7.50 -9.93
C ALA A 207 8.57 -6.87 -9.94
N HIS A 208 9.60 -7.66 -10.29
CA HIS A 208 10.96 -7.21 -10.50
C HIS A 208 11.18 -6.36 -11.75
N GLU A 209 10.35 -6.47 -12.77
CA GLU A 209 10.50 -5.71 -14.03
C GLU A 209 9.84 -4.34 -13.90
N THR A 210 8.66 -4.26 -13.24
CA THR A 210 7.92 -2.99 -13.07
C THR A 210 8.61 -1.99 -12.14
N SER A 211 9.37 -2.47 -11.16
CA SER A 211 10.08 -1.58 -10.24
C SER A 211 11.43 -1.09 -10.75
N GLN A 212 11.93 -1.63 -11.88
CA GLN A 212 13.17 -1.18 -12.52
C GLN A 212 12.94 -0.18 -13.65
N ASP A 213 11.72 -0.14 -14.21
CA ASP A 213 11.39 0.69 -15.38
C ASP A 213 10.62 1.99 -15.01
N LEU A 214 10.33 2.22 -13.71
CA LEU A 214 9.68 3.40 -13.16
C LEU A 214 10.59 4.19 -12.22
#